data_c60e5063543032d902f36e43b6084f82
#
_entry.id   c60e5063543032d902f36e43b6084f82
#
_cell.length_a   1.000
_cell.length_b   1.000
_cell.length_c   1.000
_cell.angle_alpha   90.00
_cell.angle_beta   90.00
_cell.angle_gamma   90.00
#
_symmetry.space_group_name_H-M   'P 1'
#
loop_
_entity.id
_entity.type
_entity.pdbx_description
1 polymer ?
#
loop_
_entity_poly.entity_id
_entity_poly.type
_entity_poly.pdbx_seq_one_letter_code
_entity_poly.pdbx_strand_id
1 'polypeptide(L)'
;MKMIAKILIGILGVLFIFAIIWLGMPNVRNVFKEVKMMSVTVKLDNKCSLDDDSFVVAVPGTDIIVPFRNKVARLRLKSDRKLQLIANPKYPAIRYDGMFVDVKENVILEADCTTSPRLKGIFKSMKDQFKN
;
A
#
# COMPACT_ATOMS: atom_id res chain seq x y z
N MET A 1 5.56 1.80 -62.00
CA MET A 1 6.68 1.97 -61.05
C MET A 1 6.47 3.07 -60.02
N LYS A 2 6.03 4.26 -60.37
CA LYS A 2 5.83 5.35 -59.39
C LYS A 2 4.77 5.09 -58.29
N MET A 3 3.81 4.24 -58.56
CA MET A 3 2.73 3.93 -57.63
C MET A 3 3.15 2.93 -56.53
N ILE A 4 3.96 1.94 -56.89
CA ILE A 4 4.49 0.91 -55.98
C ILE A 4 5.50 1.54 -55.01
N ALA A 5 6.32 2.50 -55.46
CA ALA A 5 7.26 3.20 -54.59
C ALA A 5 6.56 4.01 -53.51
N LYS A 6 5.42 4.67 -53.82
CA LYS A 6 4.64 5.42 -52.83
C LYS A 6 4.00 4.52 -51.76
N ILE A 7 3.53 3.34 -52.14
CA ILE A 7 2.96 2.35 -51.23
C ILE A 7 4.05 1.81 -50.30
N LEU A 8 5.24 1.50 -50.83
CA LEU A 8 6.37 1.00 -50.03
C LEU A 8 6.84 2.03 -48.97
N ILE A 9 6.92 3.31 -49.34
CA ILE A 9 7.30 4.38 -48.43
C ILE A 9 6.24 4.55 -47.31
N GLY A 10 4.96 4.41 -47.64
CA GLY A 10 3.89 4.45 -46.66
C GLY A 10 3.96 3.32 -45.60
N ILE A 11 4.24 2.09 -46.09
CA ILE A 11 4.37 0.91 -45.21
C ILE A 11 5.61 1.03 -44.32
N LEU A 12 6.73 1.50 -44.84
CA LEU A 12 7.95 1.74 -44.07
C LEU A 12 7.72 2.80 -42.96
N GLY A 13 7.00 3.88 -43.29
CA GLY A 13 6.66 4.92 -42.33
C GLY A 13 5.83 4.40 -41.17
N VAL A 14 4.80 3.58 -41.43
CA VAL A 14 3.95 2.97 -40.40
C VAL A 14 4.75 2.00 -39.54
N LEU A 15 5.63 1.17 -40.11
CA LEU A 15 6.50 0.27 -39.36
C LEU A 15 7.48 1.02 -38.45
N PHE A 16 8.00 2.17 -38.92
CA PHE A 16 8.92 2.98 -38.12
C PHE A 16 8.21 3.64 -36.92
N ILE A 17 6.98 4.10 -37.09
CA ILE A 17 6.17 4.64 -36.01
C ILE A 17 5.85 3.55 -34.97
N PHE A 18 5.50 2.34 -35.42
CA PHE A 18 5.30 1.20 -34.52
C PHE A 18 6.56 0.82 -33.76
N ALA A 19 7.72 0.86 -34.37
CA ALA A 19 8.99 0.58 -33.73
C ALA A 19 9.34 1.64 -32.67
N ILE A 20 9.08 2.92 -32.94
CA ILE A 20 9.30 4.01 -31.96
C ILE A 20 8.37 3.87 -30.77
N ILE A 21 7.10 3.52 -30.99
CA ILE A 21 6.14 3.27 -29.92
C ILE A 21 6.58 2.06 -29.08
N TRP A 22 7.09 1.02 -29.73
CA TRP A 22 7.57 -0.19 -29.05
C TRP A 22 8.87 0.02 -28.26
N LEU A 23 9.80 0.80 -28.79
CA LEU A 23 11.08 1.11 -28.14
C LEU A 23 10.99 2.27 -27.15
N GLY A 24 10.05 3.19 -27.34
CA GLY A 24 9.87 4.38 -26.49
C GLY A 24 9.04 4.16 -25.22
N MET A 25 8.52 2.93 -24.97
CA MET A 25 7.77 2.61 -23.78
C MET A 25 8.49 1.57 -22.87
N PRO A 26 9.68 1.88 -22.34
CA PRO A 26 10.33 0.96 -21.40
C PRO A 26 9.58 0.85 -20.08
N ASN A 27 8.65 1.76 -19.76
CA ASN A 27 8.02 1.87 -18.45
C ASN A 27 6.62 1.26 -18.32
N VAL A 28 5.99 0.83 -19.41
CA VAL A 28 4.61 0.27 -19.30
C VAL A 28 4.60 -1.11 -18.64
N ARG A 29 5.72 -1.84 -18.66
CA ARG A 29 5.85 -3.14 -17.99
C ARG A 29 5.77 -3.04 -16.46
N ASN A 30 6.10 -1.89 -15.88
CA ASN A 30 6.06 -1.70 -14.42
C ASN A 30 4.71 -1.20 -13.89
N VAL A 31 3.77 -0.84 -14.75
CA VAL A 31 2.44 -0.35 -14.35
C VAL A 31 1.52 -1.49 -13.94
N PHE A 32 1.73 -2.68 -14.48
CA PHE A 32 1.03 -3.89 -14.04
C PHE A 32 1.86 -4.62 -12.98
N LYS A 33 2.02 -4.02 -11.79
CA LYS A 33 2.34 -4.83 -10.61
C LYS A 33 1.21 -5.85 -10.48
N GLU A 34 1.53 -7.10 -10.75
CA GLU A 34 0.58 -8.19 -10.59
C GLU A 34 0.05 -8.17 -9.15
N VAL A 35 -1.21 -7.77 -9.01
CA VAL A 35 -1.86 -7.70 -7.70
C VAL A 35 -2.13 -9.12 -7.26
N LYS A 36 -1.24 -9.66 -6.44
CA LYS A 36 -1.30 -11.02 -5.95
C LYS A 36 -2.03 -11.07 -4.61
N MET A 37 -2.88 -12.07 -4.44
CA MET A 37 -3.45 -12.38 -3.12
C MET A 37 -2.38 -13.03 -2.25
N MET A 38 -2.20 -12.50 -1.04
CA MET A 38 -1.21 -12.99 -0.09
C MET A 38 -1.82 -13.15 1.30
N SER A 39 -1.31 -14.12 2.04
CA SER A 39 -1.63 -14.29 3.46
C SER A 39 -0.76 -13.36 4.27
N VAL A 40 -1.38 -12.56 5.12
CA VAL A 40 -0.72 -11.55 5.94
C VAL A 40 -0.88 -11.92 7.41
N THR A 41 0.22 -11.98 8.12
CA THR A 41 0.24 -12.13 9.58
C THR A 41 0.61 -10.80 10.19
N VAL A 42 -0.32 -10.23 10.94
CA VAL A 42 -0.16 -8.94 11.63
C VAL A 42 0.05 -9.19 13.10
N LYS A 43 1.14 -8.68 13.66
CA LYS A 43 1.42 -8.70 15.11
C LYS A 43 1.15 -7.33 15.69
N LEU A 44 0.53 -7.31 16.86
CA LEU A 44 0.31 -6.10 17.64
C LEU A 44 1.46 -5.89 18.62
N ASP A 45 2.13 -4.74 18.53
CA ASP A 45 3.03 -4.23 19.57
C ASP A 45 2.29 -3.14 20.35
N ASN A 46 1.70 -3.54 21.48
CA ASN A 46 0.88 -2.65 22.29
C ASN A 46 1.72 -1.95 23.37
N LYS A 47 1.93 -0.67 23.17
CA LYS A 47 2.59 0.24 24.14
C LYS A 47 1.60 1.13 24.88
N CYS A 48 0.30 0.92 24.68
CA CYS A 48 -0.77 1.63 25.38
C CYS A 48 -1.11 0.94 26.69
N SER A 49 -1.73 1.69 27.60
CA SER A 49 -2.33 1.15 28.83
C SER A 49 -3.67 0.44 28.59
N LEU A 50 -4.07 0.27 27.34
CA LEU A 50 -5.32 -0.37 26.92
C LEU A 50 -5.08 -1.84 26.62
N ASP A 51 -6.11 -2.66 26.82
CA ASP A 51 -6.08 -4.07 26.46
C ASP A 51 -5.92 -4.28 24.94
N ASP A 52 -5.34 -5.39 24.56
CA ASP A 52 -5.12 -5.73 23.15
C ASP A 52 -6.42 -5.81 22.34
N ASP A 53 -7.54 -6.18 23.01
CA ASP A 53 -8.89 -6.22 22.43
C ASP A 53 -9.43 -4.83 22.04
N SER A 54 -8.81 -3.77 22.56
CA SER A 54 -9.16 -2.39 22.23
C SER A 54 -8.75 -1.98 20.83
N PHE A 55 -7.98 -2.80 20.15
CA PHE A 55 -7.44 -2.54 18.81
C PHE A 55 -7.86 -3.60 17.81
N VAL A 56 -8.03 -3.19 16.56
CA VAL A 56 -8.31 -4.07 15.42
C VAL A 56 -7.50 -3.64 14.20
N VAL A 57 -7.28 -4.57 13.29
CA VAL A 57 -6.71 -4.28 11.98
C VAL A 57 -7.83 -3.94 11.03
N ALA A 58 -7.76 -2.78 10.39
CA ALA A 58 -8.66 -2.38 9.32
C ALA A 58 -7.93 -2.33 7.98
N VAL A 59 -8.67 -2.60 6.90
CA VAL A 59 -8.22 -2.44 5.52
C VAL A 59 -8.92 -1.22 4.96
N PRO A 60 -8.23 -0.08 4.81
CA PRO A 60 -8.84 1.16 4.33
C PRO A 60 -9.53 1.00 2.98
N GLY A 61 -10.70 1.61 2.85
CA GLY A 61 -11.54 1.50 1.64
C GLY A 61 -12.31 0.18 1.50
N THR A 62 -12.36 -0.61 2.58
CA THR A 62 -13.17 -1.83 2.68
C THR A 62 -13.81 -1.91 4.07
N ASP A 63 -14.79 -2.82 4.23
CA ASP A 63 -15.42 -3.11 5.52
C ASP A 63 -14.68 -4.22 6.30
N ILE A 64 -13.46 -4.56 5.88
CA ILE A 64 -12.67 -5.62 6.50
C ILE A 64 -12.06 -5.09 7.79
N ILE A 65 -12.51 -5.63 8.92
CA ILE A 65 -11.99 -5.37 10.26
C ILE A 65 -11.71 -6.72 10.91
N VAL A 66 -10.46 -6.92 11.35
CA VAL A 66 -10.02 -8.19 11.96
C VAL A 66 -9.50 -7.94 13.37
N PRO A 67 -10.09 -8.57 14.38
CA PRO A 67 -9.61 -8.48 15.76
C PRO A 67 -8.32 -9.27 15.96
N PHE A 68 -7.52 -8.83 16.91
CA PHE A 68 -6.35 -9.59 17.33
C PHE A 68 -6.76 -10.75 18.26
N ARG A 69 -6.11 -11.89 18.08
CA ARG A 69 -6.16 -13.03 19.00
C ARG A 69 -4.73 -13.33 19.44
N ASN A 70 -4.46 -13.25 20.73
CA ASN A 70 -3.10 -13.39 21.27
C ASN A 70 -2.07 -12.48 20.56
N LYS A 71 -2.43 -11.21 20.36
CA LYS A 71 -1.61 -10.20 19.64
C LYS A 71 -1.35 -10.51 18.17
N VAL A 72 -2.07 -11.45 17.57
CA VAL A 72 -1.91 -11.82 16.16
C VAL A 72 -3.24 -11.75 15.44
N ALA A 73 -3.25 -11.13 14.27
CA ALA A 73 -4.34 -11.17 13.31
C ALA A 73 -3.85 -11.79 12.00
N ARG A 74 -4.66 -12.62 11.37
CA ARG A 74 -4.36 -13.27 10.09
C ARG A 74 -5.44 -12.91 9.08
N LEU A 75 -5.02 -12.42 7.93
CA LEU A 75 -5.93 -12.04 6.87
C LEU A 75 -5.32 -12.36 5.50
N ARG A 76 -6.18 -12.45 4.50
CA ARG A 76 -5.78 -12.67 3.12
C ARG A 76 -6.18 -11.47 2.29
N LEU A 77 -5.20 -10.77 1.74
CA LEU A 77 -5.38 -9.49 1.06
C LEU A 77 -4.62 -9.44 -0.25
N LYS A 78 -5.00 -8.48 -1.08
CA LYS A 78 -4.23 -8.11 -2.25
C LYS A 78 -2.99 -7.32 -1.85
N SER A 79 -1.87 -7.54 -2.55
CA SER A 79 -0.56 -6.93 -2.27
C SER A 79 -0.53 -5.40 -2.43
N ASP A 80 -1.51 -4.82 -3.11
CA ASP A 80 -1.66 -3.37 -3.34
C ASP A 80 -2.43 -2.64 -2.23
N ARG A 81 -2.97 -3.38 -1.25
CA ARG A 81 -3.73 -2.81 -0.14
C ARG A 81 -2.82 -2.29 0.97
N LYS A 82 -3.42 -1.51 1.85
CA LYS A 82 -2.79 -1.01 3.07
C LYS A 82 -3.51 -1.56 4.28
N LEU A 83 -2.80 -1.56 5.39
CA LEU A 83 -3.33 -1.92 6.70
C LEU A 83 -3.30 -0.70 7.59
N GLN A 84 -4.23 -0.63 8.53
CA GLN A 84 -4.28 0.40 9.55
C GLN A 84 -4.69 -0.21 10.87
N LEU A 85 -4.04 0.21 11.95
CA LEU A 85 -4.46 -0.10 13.30
C LEU A 85 -5.47 0.95 13.74
N ILE A 86 -6.66 0.54 14.14
CA ILE A 86 -7.71 1.43 14.63
C ILE A 86 -8.24 0.96 15.98
N ALA A 87 -8.92 1.84 16.68
CA ALA A 87 -9.69 1.46 17.86
C ALA A 87 -10.81 0.49 17.46
N ASN A 88 -11.05 -0.49 18.32
CA ASN A 88 -12.12 -1.45 18.11
C ASN A 88 -13.48 -0.73 18.20
N PRO A 89 -14.33 -0.80 17.18
CA PRO A 89 -15.66 -0.18 17.18
C PRO A 89 -16.57 -0.63 18.34
N LYS A 90 -16.26 -1.77 18.95
CA LYS A 90 -16.95 -2.26 20.14
C LYS A 90 -16.79 -1.32 21.35
N TYR A 91 -15.72 -0.52 21.37
CA TYR A 91 -15.40 0.42 22.44
C TYR A 91 -15.44 1.87 21.93
N PRO A 92 -16.62 2.48 21.78
CA PRO A 92 -16.77 3.79 21.11
C PRO A 92 -16.11 4.94 21.86
N ALA A 93 -15.77 4.77 23.13
CA ALA A 93 -15.05 5.76 23.95
C ALA A 93 -13.55 5.83 23.57
N ILE A 94 -12.99 4.79 22.95
CA ILE A 94 -11.59 4.74 22.58
C ILE A 94 -11.45 5.30 21.15
N ARG A 95 -10.58 6.29 21.01
CA ARG A 95 -10.24 6.86 19.72
C ARG A 95 -8.76 6.61 19.44
N TYR A 96 -8.48 5.78 18.47
CA TYR A 96 -7.14 5.51 17.99
C TYR A 96 -7.16 5.36 16.46
N ASP A 97 -6.26 6.05 15.80
CA ASP A 97 -6.16 6.07 14.35
C ASP A 97 -4.67 5.98 13.96
N GLY A 98 -4.22 4.79 13.68
CA GLY A 98 -2.84 4.50 13.36
C GLY A 98 -2.45 4.93 11.94
N MET A 99 -1.17 4.86 11.62
CA MET A 99 -0.66 5.13 10.28
C MET A 99 -0.98 3.97 9.32
N PHE A 100 -1.08 4.29 8.04
CA PHE A 100 -1.21 3.29 6.98
C PHE A 100 0.12 2.56 6.77
N VAL A 101 0.05 1.24 6.71
CA VAL A 101 1.20 0.36 6.48
C VAL A 101 0.96 -0.50 5.25
N ASP A 102 1.97 -0.65 4.41
CA ASP A 102 1.88 -1.49 3.21
C ASP A 102 1.78 -2.98 3.59
N VAL A 103 1.01 -3.72 2.80
CA VAL A 103 0.81 -5.15 3.00
C VAL A 103 2.09 -5.93 2.70
N LYS A 104 2.52 -6.74 3.66
CA LYS A 104 3.62 -7.71 3.58
C LYS A 104 3.19 -9.01 4.29
N GLU A 105 3.91 -10.10 4.07
CA GLU A 105 3.61 -11.39 4.71
C GLU A 105 3.59 -11.30 6.24
N ASN A 106 4.53 -10.54 6.81
CA ASN A 106 4.60 -10.27 8.24
C ASN A 106 4.65 -8.75 8.46
N VAL A 107 3.69 -8.24 9.23
CA VAL A 107 3.57 -6.83 9.58
C VAL A 107 3.48 -6.70 11.07
N ILE A 108 4.17 -5.73 11.64
CA ILE A 108 4.05 -5.34 13.05
C ILE A 108 3.36 -3.99 13.08
N LEU A 109 2.20 -3.91 13.74
CA LEU A 109 1.49 -2.68 13.98
C LEU A 109 1.71 -2.26 15.44
N GLU A 110 2.26 -1.08 15.63
CA GLU A 110 2.54 -0.51 16.94
C GLU A 110 1.36 0.36 17.39
N ALA A 111 0.80 0.02 18.56
CA ALA A 111 -0.15 0.86 19.26
C ALA A 111 0.62 1.72 20.27
N ASP A 112 0.74 3.01 20.01
CA ASP A 112 1.41 3.96 20.90
C ASP A 112 0.45 5.10 21.23
N CYS A 113 0.01 5.16 22.47
CA CYS A 113 -0.91 6.17 22.98
C CYS A 113 -0.21 7.39 23.58
N THR A 114 1.10 7.40 23.65
CA THR A 114 1.89 8.51 24.23
C THR A 114 2.02 9.67 23.27
N THR A 115 1.96 9.40 21.96
CA THR A 115 2.05 10.43 20.92
C THR A 115 0.97 10.19 19.87
N SER A 116 0.26 11.26 19.47
CA SER A 116 -0.66 11.16 18.35
C SER A 116 0.07 10.65 17.10
N PRO A 117 -0.44 9.64 16.36
CA PRO A 117 0.19 9.14 15.14
C PRO A 117 0.48 10.23 14.11
N ARG A 118 -0.36 11.27 14.08
CA ARG A 118 -0.14 12.45 13.22
C ARG A 118 1.10 13.23 13.62
N LEU A 119 1.34 13.39 14.92
CA LEU A 119 2.54 14.06 15.43
C LEU A 119 3.81 13.26 15.12
N LYS A 120 3.79 11.93 15.24
CA LYS A 120 4.93 11.08 14.85
C LYS A 120 5.28 11.25 13.37
N GLY A 121 4.29 11.34 12.49
CA GLY A 121 4.51 11.60 11.06
C GLY A 121 5.18 12.95 10.81
N ILE A 122 4.73 14.00 11.50
CA ILE A 122 5.30 15.35 11.41
C ILE A 122 6.74 15.37 11.94
N PHE A 123 6.99 14.78 13.10
CA PHE A 123 8.34 14.72 13.68
C PHE A 123 9.31 13.93 12.80
N LYS A 124 8.87 12.83 12.19
CA LYS A 124 9.70 12.07 11.24
C LYS A 124 10.05 12.90 10.01
N SER A 125 9.07 13.58 9.42
CA SER A 125 9.27 14.46 8.26
C SER A 125 10.22 15.62 8.59
N MET A 126 10.07 16.25 9.75
CA MET A 126 10.98 17.29 10.21
C MET A 126 12.41 16.77 10.40
N LYS A 127 12.58 15.60 11.05
CA LYS A 127 13.89 15.00 11.28
C LYS A 127 14.62 14.67 9.97
N ASP A 128 13.89 14.25 8.95
CA ASP A 128 14.46 13.95 7.64
C ASP A 128 14.89 15.22 6.89
N GLN A 129 14.22 16.36 7.12
CA GLN A 129 14.61 17.67 6.56
C GLN A 129 15.88 18.25 7.20
N PHE A 130 16.16 17.93 8.45
CA PHE A 130 17.37 18.42 9.17
C PHE A 130 18.59 17.52 9.00
N LYS A 131 18.49 16.43 8.25
CA LYS A 131 19.61 15.50 7.99
C LYS A 131 20.40 15.80 6.71
N ASN A 132 20.01 16.84 5.96
CA ASN A 132 20.75 17.31 4.77
C ASN A 132 21.59 18.53 5.10
#